data_ced7119cef4413f1a89344fe7482f351
#
_entry.id   ced7119cef4413f1a89344fe7482f351
#
_cell.length_a   1.000
_cell.length_b   1.000
_cell.length_c   1.000
_cell.angle_alpha   90.00
_cell.angle_beta   90.00
_cell.angle_gamma   90.00
#
_symmetry.space_group_name_H-M   'P 1'
#
loop_
_entity.id
_entity.type
_entity.pdbx_description
1 polymer ?
#
loop_
_entity_poly.entity_id
_entity_poly.type
_entity_poly.pdbx_seq_one_letter_code
_entity_poly.pdbx_strand_id
1 'polypeptide(L)'
;LESVVIKCKAALAWEPGKPLAIEDVEVDPPKVHEVRIKIVATGVCHTDWEYLYGQGMKVRPFPLVLGHEAAGVVESVGPEVTKFSPGDKVIPLFLPQCGECERCLSPKTNHCRKNWANMQVGVLADGTSRISCKGQQVYQFLGISSFCQYTVVPDTSLAKIRCDAPLDKVCLLGCGVSTGYGAAVNTGKVKKQSSCAVFGLGAVGLAAVMGCQVAGAKRIIGVDINPDKFEKAAVFGATECVNPKDHKKPIQEVLAEMTDGGVDYALECVGDPAIMTAAFESTKDAWGSCVIAGWTETGMMNVVVEKILMGRTLSGTYFGGWKSVEDVPKLVDDYMNKKLKLDEFITHNLPLDQINVAFGLLKSGNR
;
A
#
# COMPACT_ATOMS: atom_id res chain seq x y z
N LEU A 1 -15.31 30.76 9.98
CA LEU A 1 -16.49 30.00 9.49
C LEU A 1 -16.56 28.72 10.31
N GLU A 2 -17.62 28.54 11.11
CA GLU A 2 -17.87 27.26 11.78
C GLU A 2 -18.04 26.20 10.71
N SER A 3 -17.20 25.19 10.75
CA SER A 3 -17.23 24.03 9.84
C SER A 3 -18.47 23.21 10.19
N VAL A 4 -19.41 23.08 9.24
CA VAL A 4 -20.66 22.34 9.40
C VAL A 4 -20.51 20.84 9.09
N VAL A 5 -21.43 20.03 9.59
CA VAL A 5 -21.55 18.61 9.18
C VAL A 5 -21.85 18.52 7.69
N ILE A 6 -21.12 17.65 6.98
CA ILE A 6 -21.32 17.39 5.55
C ILE A 6 -22.09 16.09 5.38
N LYS A 7 -23.21 16.12 4.64
CA LYS A 7 -23.91 14.93 4.17
C LYS A 7 -23.36 14.52 2.80
N CYS A 8 -22.96 13.25 2.68
CA CYS A 8 -22.35 12.75 1.45
C CYS A 8 -22.53 11.23 1.30
N LYS A 9 -22.10 10.68 0.17
CA LYS A 9 -22.13 9.24 -0.09
C LYS A 9 -20.85 8.55 0.39
N ALA A 10 -21.03 7.34 0.94
CA ALA A 10 -19.94 6.43 1.26
C ALA A 10 -20.30 4.99 0.91
N ALA A 11 -19.28 4.17 0.63
CA ALA A 11 -19.42 2.72 0.53
C ALA A 11 -19.18 2.10 1.91
N LEU A 12 -20.26 1.69 2.56
CA LEU A 12 -20.28 1.23 3.94
C LEU A 12 -20.22 -0.28 4.01
N ALA A 13 -19.30 -0.81 4.81
CA ALA A 13 -19.29 -2.19 5.24
C ALA A 13 -20.10 -2.31 6.54
N TRP A 14 -21.29 -2.90 6.49
CA TRP A 14 -22.12 -3.11 7.68
C TRP A 14 -21.65 -4.28 8.52
N GLU A 15 -21.20 -5.34 7.87
CA GLU A 15 -20.74 -6.59 8.50
C GLU A 15 -19.69 -7.29 7.64
N PRO A 16 -18.85 -8.15 8.22
CA PRO A 16 -17.83 -8.85 7.46
C PRO A 16 -18.44 -9.81 6.42
N GLY A 17 -17.75 -9.94 5.29
CA GLY A 17 -18.12 -10.88 4.22
C GLY A 17 -19.31 -10.47 3.36
N LYS A 18 -19.87 -9.28 3.56
CA LYS A 18 -20.99 -8.77 2.77
C LYS A 18 -20.54 -7.68 1.79
N PRO A 19 -21.24 -7.53 0.66
CA PRO A 19 -20.99 -6.42 -0.26
C PRO A 19 -21.11 -5.06 0.44
N LEU A 20 -20.35 -4.08 -0.04
CA LEU A 20 -20.45 -2.70 0.44
C LEU A 20 -21.78 -2.07 0.02
N ALA A 21 -22.42 -1.34 0.92
CA ALA A 21 -23.63 -0.60 0.66
C ALA A 21 -23.33 0.89 0.44
N ILE A 22 -23.90 1.47 -0.63
CA ILE A 22 -23.82 2.93 -0.83
C ILE A 22 -24.86 3.60 0.05
N GLU A 23 -24.39 4.35 1.04
CA GLU A 23 -25.20 5.00 2.06
C GLU A 23 -24.99 6.52 2.07
N ASP A 24 -26.00 7.23 2.56
CA ASP A 24 -25.85 8.62 2.97
C ASP A 24 -25.24 8.64 4.37
N VAL A 25 -24.11 9.32 4.50
CA VAL A 25 -23.39 9.47 5.76
C VAL A 25 -23.25 10.94 6.12
N GLU A 26 -23.03 11.19 7.39
CA GLU A 26 -22.67 12.50 7.93
C GLU A 26 -21.21 12.49 8.32
N VAL A 27 -20.47 13.53 7.88
CA VAL A 27 -19.05 13.72 8.21
C VAL A 27 -18.92 15.00 9.04
N ASP A 28 -18.54 14.80 10.29
CA ASP A 28 -18.38 15.89 11.25
C ASP A 28 -17.26 16.86 10.88
N PRO A 29 -17.25 18.08 11.42
CA PRO A 29 -16.11 18.98 11.34
C PRO A 29 -14.85 18.38 11.93
N PRO A 30 -13.66 18.76 11.40
CA PRO A 30 -12.38 18.35 11.97
C PRO A 30 -12.16 18.98 13.34
N LYS A 31 -11.69 18.20 14.30
CA LYS A 31 -11.26 18.64 15.63
C LYS A 31 -9.78 19.08 15.63
N VAL A 32 -9.23 19.28 16.81
CA VAL A 32 -7.82 19.67 17.00
C VAL A 32 -6.89 18.67 16.30
N HIS A 33 -5.95 19.18 15.50
CA HIS A 33 -5.01 18.39 14.69
C HIS A 33 -5.66 17.44 13.66
N GLU A 34 -6.88 17.77 13.19
CA GLU A 34 -7.57 17.02 12.16
C GLU A 34 -7.81 17.88 10.91
N VAL A 35 -7.89 17.21 9.77
CA VAL A 35 -8.14 17.83 8.47
C VAL A 35 -9.26 17.09 7.78
N ARG A 36 -10.32 17.81 7.34
CA ARG A 36 -11.35 17.22 6.49
C ARG A 36 -10.98 17.43 5.03
N ILE A 37 -11.03 16.34 4.29
CA ILE A 37 -10.65 16.29 2.88
C ILE A 37 -11.80 15.80 2.02
N LYS A 38 -11.97 16.42 0.86
CA LYS A 38 -12.81 15.91 -0.22
C LYS A 38 -11.99 14.92 -1.04
N ILE A 39 -12.39 13.66 -1.04
CA ILE A 39 -11.75 12.62 -1.84
C ILE A 39 -12.07 12.83 -3.32
N VAL A 40 -11.05 12.81 -4.17
CA VAL A 40 -11.19 12.93 -5.62
C VAL A 40 -11.02 11.58 -6.29
N ALA A 41 -10.04 10.79 -5.85
CA ALA A 41 -9.80 9.45 -6.36
C ALA A 41 -9.24 8.55 -5.25
N THR A 42 -9.53 7.26 -5.36
CA THR A 42 -9.03 6.23 -4.45
C THR A 42 -8.72 4.96 -5.22
N GLY A 43 -7.59 4.33 -4.91
CA GLY A 43 -7.27 2.99 -5.34
C GLY A 43 -8.05 1.94 -4.53
N VAL A 44 -8.23 0.76 -5.12
CA VAL A 44 -8.79 -0.41 -4.44
C VAL A 44 -7.67 -1.40 -4.20
N CYS A 45 -7.34 -1.64 -2.94
CA CYS A 45 -6.21 -2.44 -2.51
C CYS A 45 -6.65 -3.82 -2.01
N HIS A 46 -5.75 -4.81 -2.11
CA HIS A 46 -6.02 -6.14 -1.57
C HIS A 46 -6.23 -6.11 -0.05
N THR A 47 -5.62 -5.18 0.67
CA THR A 47 -5.83 -4.98 2.11
C THR A 47 -7.28 -4.62 2.45
N ASP A 48 -7.97 -3.83 1.60
CA ASP A 48 -9.41 -3.55 1.78
C ASP A 48 -10.25 -4.82 1.63
N TRP A 49 -9.89 -5.64 0.64
CA TRP A 49 -10.57 -6.90 0.38
C TRP A 49 -10.36 -7.90 1.53
N GLU A 50 -9.12 -8.08 1.98
CA GLU A 50 -8.76 -8.95 3.11
C GLU A 50 -9.45 -8.51 4.40
N TYR A 51 -9.55 -7.20 4.61
CA TYR A 51 -10.27 -6.69 5.78
C TYR A 51 -11.75 -7.03 5.74
N LEU A 52 -12.39 -6.96 4.59
CA LEU A 52 -13.82 -7.25 4.43
C LEU A 52 -14.13 -8.75 4.42
N TYR A 53 -13.35 -9.53 3.67
CA TYR A 53 -13.63 -10.94 3.36
C TYR A 53 -12.68 -11.95 3.99
N GLY A 54 -11.49 -11.54 4.39
CA GLY A 54 -10.48 -12.42 5.00
C GLY A 54 -10.91 -12.92 6.38
N GLN A 55 -10.33 -14.00 6.86
CA GLN A 55 -10.66 -14.65 8.14
C GLN A 55 -9.64 -14.38 9.25
N GLY A 56 -8.56 -13.65 8.96
CA GLY A 56 -7.40 -13.54 9.83
C GLY A 56 -7.46 -12.47 10.92
N MET A 57 -8.18 -11.38 10.72
CA MET A 57 -8.16 -10.23 11.61
C MET A 57 -8.91 -10.47 12.93
N LYS A 58 -8.21 -10.30 14.05
CA LYS A 58 -8.74 -10.57 15.38
C LYS A 58 -9.79 -9.56 15.87
N VAL A 59 -9.70 -8.30 15.43
CA VAL A 59 -10.62 -7.22 15.83
C VAL A 59 -11.00 -6.41 14.60
N ARG A 60 -12.26 -6.50 14.21
CA ARG A 60 -12.83 -5.75 13.08
C ARG A 60 -14.03 -4.98 13.57
N PRO A 61 -13.90 -3.67 13.82
CA PRO A 61 -15.07 -2.87 14.14
C PRO A 61 -15.94 -2.67 12.89
N PHE A 62 -17.24 -2.90 13.06
CA PHE A 62 -18.27 -2.62 12.05
C PHE A 62 -19.40 -1.82 12.70
N PRO A 63 -20.14 -0.97 11.96
CA PRO A 63 -19.94 -0.64 10.54
C PRO A 63 -18.70 0.22 10.32
N LEU A 64 -18.09 0.10 9.14
CA LEU A 64 -16.94 0.92 8.79
C LEU A 64 -16.94 1.34 7.31
N VAL A 65 -16.21 2.41 6.98
CA VAL A 65 -15.86 2.77 5.63
C VAL A 65 -14.41 2.34 5.36
N LEU A 66 -14.21 1.53 4.32
CA LEU A 66 -12.89 1.10 3.85
C LEU A 66 -12.21 2.16 2.96
N GLY A 67 -11.10 1.79 2.34
CA GLY A 67 -10.30 2.66 1.48
C GLY A 67 -9.18 3.37 2.25
N HIS A 68 -7.95 3.25 1.73
CA HIS A 68 -6.76 3.81 2.36
C HIS A 68 -5.71 4.31 1.36
N GLU A 69 -6.02 4.31 0.07
CA GLU A 69 -5.11 4.66 -1.02
C GLU A 69 -5.75 5.77 -1.86
N ALA A 70 -5.62 7.02 -1.44
CA ALA A 70 -6.42 8.11 -2.01
C ALA A 70 -5.65 9.40 -2.25
N ALA A 71 -6.27 10.30 -2.99
CA ALA A 71 -5.88 11.69 -3.08
C ALA A 71 -7.13 12.60 -3.08
N GLY A 72 -6.97 13.79 -2.54
CA GLY A 72 -8.07 14.72 -2.42
C GLY A 72 -7.64 16.16 -2.23
N VAL A 73 -8.60 16.98 -1.85
CA VAL A 73 -8.41 18.40 -1.61
C VAL A 73 -8.88 18.74 -0.20
N VAL A 74 -8.10 19.50 0.55
CA VAL A 74 -8.47 19.97 1.87
C VAL A 74 -9.72 20.83 1.76
N GLU A 75 -10.77 20.46 2.49
CA GLU A 75 -12.02 21.24 2.57
C GLU A 75 -11.99 22.16 3.78
N SER A 76 -11.62 21.64 4.95
CA SER A 76 -11.46 22.43 6.17
C SER A 76 -10.40 21.85 7.08
N VAL A 77 -9.89 22.67 8.00
CA VAL A 77 -8.89 22.30 8.99
C VAL A 77 -9.39 22.56 10.39
N GLY A 78 -9.06 21.68 11.31
CA GLY A 78 -9.35 21.84 12.73
C GLY A 78 -8.38 22.79 13.42
N PRO A 79 -8.66 23.16 14.68
CA PRO A 79 -7.74 23.97 15.48
C PRO A 79 -6.33 23.36 15.53
N GLU A 80 -5.31 24.21 15.66
CA GLU A 80 -3.88 23.86 15.75
C GLU A 80 -3.27 23.24 14.49
N VAL A 81 -4.03 23.04 13.41
CA VAL A 81 -3.48 22.66 12.11
C VAL A 81 -2.83 23.89 11.45
N THR A 82 -1.52 23.83 11.25
CA THR A 82 -0.74 24.93 10.67
C THR A 82 -0.13 24.65 9.30
N LYS A 83 -0.08 23.36 8.91
CA LYS A 83 0.60 22.91 7.68
C LYS A 83 -0.33 22.87 6.46
N PHE A 84 -1.63 22.91 6.67
CA PHE A 84 -2.64 22.72 5.63
C PHE A 84 -3.61 23.91 5.59
N SER A 85 -4.12 24.18 4.40
CA SER A 85 -5.16 25.20 4.15
C SER A 85 -6.22 24.64 3.20
N PRO A 86 -7.47 25.10 3.26
CA PRO A 86 -8.49 24.75 2.27
C PRO A 86 -7.98 24.99 0.84
N GLY A 87 -8.22 24.03 -0.05
CA GLY A 87 -7.74 24.04 -1.43
C GLY A 87 -6.41 23.31 -1.67
N ASP A 88 -5.65 22.96 -0.62
CA ASP A 88 -4.43 22.16 -0.77
C ASP A 88 -4.73 20.76 -1.32
N LYS A 89 -3.96 20.32 -2.29
CA LYS A 89 -3.98 18.93 -2.76
C LYS A 89 -3.17 18.05 -1.82
N VAL A 90 -3.73 16.90 -1.45
CA VAL A 90 -3.17 16.05 -0.40
C VAL A 90 -3.36 14.57 -0.71
N ILE A 91 -2.47 13.76 -0.12
CA ILE A 91 -2.57 12.29 -0.07
C ILE A 91 -2.67 11.88 1.39
N PRO A 92 -3.79 11.28 1.83
CA PRO A 92 -3.90 10.69 3.17
C PRO A 92 -3.07 9.40 3.25
N LEU A 93 -2.49 9.15 4.43
CA LEU A 93 -1.49 8.11 4.64
C LEU A 93 -1.85 7.26 5.85
N PHE A 94 -2.00 5.96 5.64
CA PHE A 94 -2.30 5.01 6.71
C PHE A 94 -1.13 4.80 7.69
N LEU A 95 0.08 5.23 7.30
CA LEU A 95 1.24 5.27 8.18
C LEU A 95 1.50 6.72 8.60
N PRO A 96 1.23 7.10 9.86
CA PRO A 96 1.45 8.46 10.32
C PRO A 96 2.93 8.82 10.40
N GLN A 97 3.23 10.12 10.34
CA GLN A 97 4.56 10.67 10.61
C GLN A 97 4.42 12.00 11.37
N CYS A 98 4.65 11.99 12.68
CA CYS A 98 4.56 13.23 13.48
C CYS A 98 5.80 14.11 13.33
N GLY A 99 6.95 13.55 12.93
CA GLY A 99 8.21 14.29 12.76
C GLY A 99 9.00 14.51 14.06
N GLU A 100 8.46 14.20 15.24
CA GLU A 100 9.05 14.54 16.55
C GLU A 100 9.37 13.33 17.43
N CYS A 101 8.72 12.18 17.23
CA CYS A 101 8.98 11.01 18.07
C CYS A 101 10.29 10.32 17.67
N GLU A 102 10.85 9.56 18.61
CA GLU A 102 12.09 8.79 18.43
C GLU A 102 12.11 7.99 17.10
N ARG A 103 10.99 7.38 16.75
CA ARG A 103 10.88 6.59 15.51
C ARG A 103 10.85 7.45 14.25
N CYS A 104 10.22 8.62 14.29
CA CYS A 104 10.26 9.55 13.17
C CYS A 104 11.65 10.13 12.95
N LEU A 105 12.39 10.40 14.03
CA LEU A 105 13.75 10.93 14.00
C LEU A 105 14.80 9.88 13.64
N SER A 106 14.50 8.58 13.87
CA SER A 106 15.41 7.49 13.56
C SER A 106 15.44 7.21 12.04
N PRO A 107 16.62 7.07 11.41
CA PRO A 107 16.72 6.63 10.01
C PRO A 107 16.44 5.13 9.83
N LYS A 108 16.29 4.37 10.93
CA LYS A 108 16.15 2.91 10.90
C LYS A 108 14.71 2.43 10.68
N THR A 109 13.72 3.29 10.81
CA THR A 109 12.31 2.92 10.76
C THR A 109 11.44 4.06 10.24
N ASN A 110 10.32 3.72 9.62
CA ASN A 110 9.26 4.63 9.23
C ASN A 110 7.99 4.53 10.11
N HIS A 111 8.01 3.70 11.14
CA HIS A 111 6.86 3.44 12.02
C HIS A 111 6.71 4.50 13.12
N CYS A 112 5.92 5.54 12.87
CA CYS A 112 5.50 6.49 13.89
C CYS A 112 4.58 5.84 14.94
N ARG A 113 4.68 6.26 16.20
CA ARG A 113 3.79 5.77 17.28
C ARG A 113 2.52 6.60 17.45
N LYS A 114 2.55 7.85 17.01
CA LYS A 114 1.45 8.80 17.25
C LYS A 114 0.19 8.34 16.53
N ASN A 115 -0.91 8.22 17.25
CA ASN A 115 -2.22 7.81 16.75
C ASN A 115 -2.31 6.38 16.16
N TRP A 116 -1.22 5.64 16.09
CA TRP A 116 -1.19 4.32 15.46
C TRP A 116 -2.21 3.35 16.05
N ALA A 117 -2.27 3.24 17.39
CA ALA A 117 -3.18 2.33 18.07
C ALA A 117 -4.66 2.66 17.80
N ASN A 118 -5.02 3.94 17.79
CA ASN A 118 -6.38 4.38 17.51
C ASN A 118 -6.78 4.10 16.05
N MET A 119 -5.88 4.35 15.11
CA MET A 119 -6.10 4.07 13.69
C MET A 119 -6.33 2.58 13.43
N GLN A 120 -5.67 1.70 14.17
CA GLN A 120 -5.85 0.24 14.05
C GLN A 120 -7.24 -0.23 14.52
N VAL A 121 -7.85 0.46 15.46
CA VAL A 121 -9.20 0.14 15.96
C VAL A 121 -10.30 1.03 15.34
N GLY A 122 -9.95 1.80 14.33
CA GLY A 122 -10.92 2.53 13.50
C GLY A 122 -11.44 3.83 14.09
N VAL A 123 -10.67 4.48 14.98
CA VAL A 123 -11.03 5.76 15.60
C VAL A 123 -9.89 6.76 15.51
N LEU A 124 -10.19 8.04 15.71
CA LEU A 124 -9.23 9.12 15.80
C LEU A 124 -8.66 9.27 17.22
N ALA A 125 -7.82 10.28 17.46
CA ALA A 125 -7.06 10.43 18.68
C ALA A 125 -7.93 10.50 19.95
N ASP A 126 -9.13 11.01 19.85
CA ASP A 126 -10.09 11.14 20.96
C ASP A 126 -10.96 9.88 21.19
N GLY A 127 -10.67 8.77 20.48
CA GLY A 127 -11.41 7.52 20.59
C GLY A 127 -12.75 7.52 19.84
N THR A 128 -13.04 8.51 19.01
CA THR A 128 -14.27 8.59 18.22
C THR A 128 -13.99 8.69 16.72
N SER A 129 -15.01 8.43 15.89
CA SER A 129 -14.98 8.66 14.45
C SER A 129 -15.64 10.00 14.11
N ARG A 130 -15.35 10.51 12.91
CA ARG A 130 -16.04 11.68 12.34
C ARG A 130 -17.10 11.29 11.32
N ILE A 131 -17.36 10.00 11.16
CA ILE A 131 -18.36 9.48 10.22
C ILE A 131 -19.50 8.84 11.01
N SER A 132 -20.72 9.16 10.63
CA SER A 132 -21.93 8.53 11.17
C SER A 132 -22.92 8.20 10.05
N CYS A 133 -23.73 7.17 10.26
CA CYS A 133 -24.80 6.75 9.37
C CYS A 133 -26.03 6.38 10.18
N LYS A 134 -27.19 6.97 9.85
CA LYS A 134 -28.45 6.68 10.55
C LYS A 134 -28.37 6.84 12.08
N GLY A 135 -27.59 7.84 12.53
CA GLY A 135 -27.38 8.12 13.96
C GLY A 135 -26.39 7.17 14.67
N GLN A 136 -25.75 6.26 13.96
CA GLN A 136 -24.76 5.33 14.48
C GLN A 136 -23.35 5.75 14.05
N GLN A 137 -22.38 5.65 14.96
CA GLN A 137 -20.95 5.84 14.61
C GLN A 137 -20.49 4.81 13.59
N VAL A 138 -19.77 5.26 12.58
CA VAL A 138 -19.10 4.44 11.57
C VAL A 138 -17.60 4.52 11.79
N TYR A 139 -16.94 3.39 11.89
CA TYR A 139 -15.50 3.32 12.10
C TYR A 139 -14.70 3.73 10.85
N GLN A 140 -13.48 4.19 11.05
CA GLN A 140 -12.60 4.65 9.99
C GLN A 140 -11.46 3.66 9.74
N PHE A 141 -11.40 3.13 8.51
CA PHE A 141 -10.35 2.19 8.13
C PHE A 141 -8.98 2.87 8.09
N LEU A 142 -8.06 2.39 8.92
CA LEU A 142 -6.67 2.89 9.02
C LEU A 142 -6.58 4.42 9.20
N GLY A 143 -7.59 5.02 9.84
CA GLY A 143 -7.68 6.46 10.05
C GLY A 143 -7.93 7.29 8.79
N ILE A 144 -8.30 6.65 7.66
CA ILE A 144 -8.49 7.30 6.36
C ILE A 144 -9.94 7.19 5.87
N SER A 145 -10.43 5.98 5.55
CA SER A 145 -11.78 5.75 5.02
C SER A 145 -12.06 6.48 3.71
N SER A 146 -11.29 6.17 2.68
CA SER A 146 -11.39 6.91 1.41
C SER A 146 -12.53 6.47 0.49
N PHE A 147 -13.26 5.38 0.80
CA PHE A 147 -14.48 5.03 0.05
C PHE A 147 -15.67 5.88 0.52
N CYS A 148 -15.41 7.16 0.71
CA CYS A 148 -16.34 8.20 1.11
C CYS A 148 -16.01 9.49 0.36
N GLN A 149 -17.01 10.28 0.02
CA GLN A 149 -16.76 11.55 -0.69
C GLN A 149 -15.98 12.56 0.16
N TYR A 150 -16.14 12.50 1.49
CA TYR A 150 -15.38 13.30 2.45
C TYR A 150 -14.92 12.41 3.60
N THR A 151 -13.76 12.71 4.13
CA THR A 151 -13.24 12.04 5.33
C THR A 151 -12.43 13.03 6.17
N VAL A 152 -12.21 12.67 7.44
CA VAL A 152 -11.39 13.45 8.37
C VAL A 152 -10.20 12.59 8.79
N VAL A 153 -9.00 13.13 8.70
CA VAL A 153 -7.75 12.45 9.01
C VAL A 153 -6.91 13.28 9.97
N PRO A 154 -6.02 12.66 10.77
CA PRO A 154 -5.04 13.40 11.54
C PRO A 154 -4.07 14.14 10.63
N ASP A 155 -3.64 15.33 11.00
CA ASP A 155 -2.66 16.14 10.27
C ASP A 155 -1.29 15.42 10.11
N THR A 156 -0.98 14.49 11.02
CA THR A 156 0.20 13.62 10.98
C THR A 156 0.09 12.47 9.99
N SER A 157 -1.10 12.26 9.41
CA SER A 157 -1.41 11.22 8.43
C SER A 157 -1.76 11.82 7.06
N LEU A 158 -1.20 12.96 6.72
CA LEU A 158 -1.54 13.70 5.51
C LEU A 158 -0.30 14.33 4.89
N ALA A 159 -0.09 14.10 3.60
CA ALA A 159 0.97 14.71 2.82
C ALA A 159 0.42 15.77 1.88
N LYS A 160 0.94 17.01 1.97
CA LYS A 160 0.65 18.07 1.01
C LYS A 160 1.51 17.86 -0.24
N ILE A 161 0.87 17.92 -1.40
CA ILE A 161 1.51 17.71 -2.69
C ILE A 161 1.38 18.95 -3.58
N ARG A 162 2.13 19.00 -4.67
CA ARG A 162 2.10 20.08 -5.63
C ARG A 162 0.70 20.25 -6.25
N CYS A 163 0.31 21.47 -6.53
CA CYS A 163 -1.05 21.84 -6.97
C CYS A 163 -1.40 21.36 -8.39
N ASP A 164 -0.42 21.08 -9.25
CA ASP A 164 -0.60 20.60 -10.62
C ASP A 164 -0.63 19.06 -10.72
N ALA A 165 -0.45 18.33 -9.61
CA ALA A 165 -0.49 16.87 -9.61
C ALA A 165 -1.89 16.33 -9.98
N PRO A 166 -1.99 15.32 -10.89
CA PRO A 166 -3.25 14.67 -11.24
C PRO A 166 -3.66 13.69 -10.13
N LEU A 167 -4.71 14.05 -9.37
CA LEU A 167 -5.12 13.32 -8.17
C LEU A 167 -5.58 11.88 -8.45
N ASP A 168 -6.14 11.64 -9.64
CA ASP A 168 -6.56 10.33 -10.12
C ASP A 168 -5.41 9.36 -10.45
N LYS A 169 -4.17 9.88 -10.49
CA LYS A 169 -2.94 9.09 -10.67
C LYS A 169 -2.16 8.97 -9.38
N VAL A 170 -1.89 10.11 -8.74
CA VAL A 170 -1.02 10.15 -7.55
C VAL A 170 -1.65 9.53 -6.31
N CYS A 171 -2.97 9.26 -6.30
CA CYS A 171 -3.63 8.50 -5.24
C CYS A 171 -2.97 7.12 -5.01
N LEU A 172 -2.40 6.50 -6.06
CA LEU A 172 -1.72 5.21 -6.00
C LEU A 172 -0.42 5.23 -5.17
N LEU A 173 0.11 6.42 -4.88
CA LEU A 173 1.26 6.59 -3.99
C LEU A 173 0.87 6.48 -2.50
N GLY A 174 -0.42 6.41 -2.19
CA GLY A 174 -0.91 6.22 -0.82
C GLY A 174 -0.63 4.84 -0.23
N CYS A 175 -0.36 3.81 -1.05
CA CYS A 175 -0.13 2.45 -0.57
C CYS A 175 0.74 1.60 -1.51
N GLY A 176 0.12 0.93 -2.49
CA GLY A 176 0.71 -0.21 -3.21
C GLY A 176 1.96 0.16 -4.00
N VAL A 177 1.92 1.25 -4.76
CA VAL A 177 3.07 1.67 -5.59
C VAL A 177 4.26 2.07 -4.72
N SER A 178 4.04 2.88 -3.69
CA SER A 178 5.09 3.27 -2.75
C SER A 178 5.69 2.07 -2.03
N THR A 179 4.84 1.10 -1.63
CA THR A 179 5.28 -0.13 -0.96
C THR A 179 6.22 -0.95 -1.85
N GLY A 180 5.81 -1.27 -3.07
CA GLY A 180 6.61 -2.10 -3.97
C GLY A 180 7.89 -1.41 -4.43
N TYR A 181 7.79 -0.14 -4.83
CA TYR A 181 8.94 0.65 -5.24
C TYR A 181 9.97 0.77 -4.13
N GLY A 182 9.53 1.12 -2.91
CA GLY A 182 10.40 1.23 -1.75
C GLY A 182 10.96 -0.11 -1.27
N ALA A 183 10.24 -1.22 -1.47
CA ALA A 183 10.77 -2.55 -1.19
C ALA A 183 12.08 -2.81 -1.94
N ALA A 184 12.17 -2.36 -3.18
CA ALA A 184 13.39 -2.49 -3.99
C ALA A 184 14.46 -1.43 -3.61
N VAL A 185 14.10 -0.14 -3.59
CA VAL A 185 15.10 0.94 -3.52
C VAL A 185 15.52 1.28 -2.10
N ASN A 186 14.62 1.20 -1.10
CA ASN A 186 14.91 1.57 0.29
C ASN A 186 15.27 0.37 1.15
N THR A 187 14.42 -0.66 1.16
CA THR A 187 14.60 -1.82 2.05
C THR A 187 15.60 -2.80 1.46
N GLY A 188 15.38 -3.26 0.24
CA GLY A 188 16.29 -4.16 -0.48
C GLY A 188 17.61 -3.48 -0.86
N LYS A 189 17.56 -2.18 -1.12
CA LYS A 189 18.71 -1.40 -1.59
C LYS A 189 19.39 -2.08 -2.79
N VAL A 190 18.53 -2.50 -3.72
CA VAL A 190 18.93 -3.20 -4.93
C VAL A 190 20.11 -2.48 -5.61
N LYS A 191 21.13 -3.23 -5.94
CA LYS A 191 22.34 -2.69 -6.54
C LYS A 191 22.32 -2.78 -8.07
N LYS A 192 23.02 -1.84 -8.71
CA LYS A 192 23.24 -1.88 -10.15
C LYS A 192 23.90 -3.20 -10.56
N GLN A 193 23.47 -3.73 -11.73
CA GLN A 193 23.96 -4.99 -12.31
C GLN A 193 23.59 -6.27 -11.54
N SER A 194 22.74 -6.18 -10.50
CA SER A 194 22.26 -7.35 -9.76
C SER A 194 21.15 -8.12 -10.49
N SER A 195 20.86 -9.32 -9.99
CA SER A 195 19.72 -10.15 -10.37
C SER A 195 18.64 -10.06 -9.31
N CYS A 196 17.39 -9.91 -9.75
CA CYS A 196 16.22 -9.79 -8.89
C CYS A 196 15.15 -10.80 -9.30
N ALA A 197 14.41 -11.33 -8.33
CA ALA A 197 13.16 -12.06 -8.54
C ALA A 197 12.03 -11.36 -7.78
N VAL A 198 10.92 -11.10 -8.45
CA VAL A 198 9.73 -10.47 -7.86
C VAL A 198 8.59 -11.47 -7.89
N PHE A 199 8.13 -11.90 -6.73
CA PHE A 199 7.05 -12.86 -6.56
C PHE A 199 5.71 -12.13 -6.43
N GLY A 200 4.80 -12.43 -7.35
CA GLY A 200 3.51 -11.73 -7.50
C GLY A 200 3.64 -10.46 -8.35
N LEU A 201 2.89 -10.42 -9.44
CA LEU A 201 2.88 -9.31 -10.41
C LEU A 201 1.55 -8.51 -10.35
N GLY A 202 1.06 -8.29 -9.13
CA GLY A 202 0.04 -7.27 -8.83
C GLY A 202 0.65 -5.87 -8.70
N ALA A 203 -0.12 -4.91 -8.22
CA ALA A 203 0.34 -3.51 -8.12
C ALA A 203 1.65 -3.38 -7.33
N VAL A 204 1.76 -4.03 -6.17
CA VAL A 204 2.99 -4.00 -5.34
C VAL A 204 4.17 -4.64 -6.09
N GLY A 205 3.96 -5.80 -6.73
CA GLY A 205 5.01 -6.49 -7.46
C GLY A 205 5.48 -5.72 -8.71
N LEU A 206 4.56 -5.15 -9.48
CA LEU A 206 4.90 -4.31 -10.63
C LEU A 206 5.69 -3.07 -10.19
N ALA A 207 5.34 -2.48 -9.06
CA ALA A 207 6.10 -1.37 -8.47
C ALA A 207 7.49 -1.82 -7.98
N ALA A 208 7.61 -3.03 -7.45
CA ALA A 208 8.90 -3.62 -7.09
C ALA A 208 9.77 -3.88 -8.34
N VAL A 209 9.20 -4.38 -9.43
CA VAL A 209 9.88 -4.51 -10.73
C VAL A 209 10.40 -3.17 -11.22
N MET A 210 9.55 -2.12 -11.17
CA MET A 210 9.95 -0.75 -11.52
C MET A 210 11.10 -0.26 -10.63
N GLY A 211 11.05 -0.54 -9.32
CA GLY A 211 12.12 -0.19 -8.39
C GLY A 211 13.45 -0.88 -8.71
N CYS A 212 13.41 -2.18 -9.06
CA CYS A 212 14.59 -2.92 -9.51
C CYS A 212 15.17 -2.33 -10.81
N GLN A 213 14.32 -1.94 -11.76
CA GLN A 213 14.74 -1.30 -13.00
C GLN A 213 15.43 0.04 -12.74
N VAL A 214 14.81 0.91 -11.94
CA VAL A 214 15.37 2.23 -11.58
C VAL A 214 16.69 2.09 -10.83
N ALA A 215 16.82 1.08 -9.97
CA ALA A 215 18.09 0.75 -9.30
C ALA A 215 19.17 0.22 -10.24
N GLY A 216 18.86 -0.08 -11.49
CA GLY A 216 19.79 -0.56 -12.50
C GLY A 216 20.13 -2.05 -12.39
N ALA A 217 19.20 -2.87 -11.85
CA ALA A 217 19.33 -4.31 -11.90
C ALA A 217 19.47 -4.79 -13.35
N LYS A 218 20.35 -5.77 -13.58
CA LYS A 218 20.62 -6.30 -14.93
C LYS A 218 19.58 -7.33 -15.34
N ARG A 219 19.09 -8.11 -14.38
CA ARG A 219 18.15 -9.20 -14.60
C ARG A 219 17.00 -9.09 -13.61
N ILE A 220 15.77 -8.99 -14.09
CA ILE A 220 14.57 -8.82 -13.27
C ILE A 220 13.57 -9.89 -13.70
N ILE A 221 13.39 -10.90 -12.86
CA ILE A 221 12.54 -12.07 -13.13
C ILE A 221 11.21 -11.87 -12.41
N GLY A 222 10.12 -11.71 -13.17
CA GLY A 222 8.77 -11.73 -12.64
C GLY A 222 8.28 -13.15 -12.42
N VAL A 223 7.71 -13.44 -11.25
CA VAL A 223 7.14 -14.76 -10.91
C VAL A 223 5.66 -14.61 -10.59
N ASP A 224 4.79 -15.19 -11.41
CA ASP A 224 3.33 -15.18 -11.18
C ASP A 224 2.70 -16.43 -11.81
N ILE A 225 1.60 -16.91 -11.21
CA ILE A 225 0.82 -18.04 -11.72
C ILE A 225 -0.14 -17.63 -12.86
N ASN A 226 -0.31 -16.36 -13.11
CA ASN A 226 -1.14 -15.81 -14.19
C ASN A 226 -0.25 -15.20 -15.29
N PRO A 227 -0.10 -15.87 -16.45
CA PRO A 227 0.75 -15.40 -17.54
C PRO A 227 0.24 -14.10 -18.20
N ASP A 228 -1.04 -13.76 -18.05
CA ASP A 228 -1.60 -12.52 -18.61
C ASP A 228 -0.95 -11.25 -18.03
N LYS A 229 -0.27 -11.37 -16.89
CA LYS A 229 0.47 -10.28 -16.25
C LYS A 229 1.89 -10.06 -16.81
N PHE A 230 2.41 -10.99 -17.60
CA PHE A 230 3.81 -10.97 -18.03
C PHE A 230 4.13 -9.83 -18.98
N GLU A 231 3.23 -9.55 -19.93
CA GLU A 231 3.39 -8.41 -20.81
C GLU A 231 3.45 -7.09 -20.04
N LYS A 232 2.58 -6.94 -19.05
CA LYS A 232 2.57 -5.76 -18.19
C LYS A 232 3.84 -5.66 -17.34
N ALA A 233 4.33 -6.77 -16.81
CA ALA A 233 5.61 -6.79 -16.07
C ALA A 233 6.78 -6.32 -16.93
N ALA A 234 6.82 -6.70 -18.21
CA ALA A 234 7.83 -6.22 -19.15
C ALA A 234 7.78 -4.68 -19.34
N VAL A 235 6.58 -4.08 -19.38
CA VAL A 235 6.41 -2.61 -19.44
C VAL A 235 7.04 -1.93 -18.23
N PHE A 236 7.00 -2.56 -17.05
CA PHE A 236 7.62 -2.04 -15.83
C PHE A 236 9.11 -2.35 -15.71
N GLY A 237 9.67 -3.21 -16.57
CA GLY A 237 11.09 -3.48 -16.64
C GLY A 237 11.52 -4.92 -16.32
N ALA A 238 10.57 -5.86 -16.19
CA ALA A 238 10.92 -7.27 -16.10
C ALA A 238 11.64 -7.71 -17.37
N THR A 239 12.79 -8.39 -17.22
CA THR A 239 13.56 -8.92 -18.34
C THR A 239 13.06 -10.27 -18.80
N GLU A 240 12.41 -11.00 -17.90
CA GLU A 240 11.81 -12.31 -18.13
C GLU A 240 10.74 -12.61 -17.07
N CYS A 241 9.86 -13.55 -17.36
CA CYS A 241 8.82 -13.98 -16.43
C CYS A 241 8.76 -15.51 -16.37
N VAL A 242 8.36 -16.05 -15.22
CA VAL A 242 8.26 -17.48 -14.96
C VAL A 242 6.91 -17.78 -14.31
N ASN A 243 6.20 -18.77 -14.86
CA ASN A 243 5.02 -19.33 -14.22
C ASN A 243 5.42 -20.60 -13.45
N PRO A 244 5.32 -20.61 -12.11
CA PRO A 244 5.66 -21.81 -11.33
C PRO A 244 4.89 -23.06 -11.74
N LYS A 245 3.68 -22.93 -12.32
CA LYS A 245 2.86 -24.06 -12.75
C LYS A 245 3.39 -24.78 -13.99
N ASP A 246 4.28 -24.13 -14.75
CA ASP A 246 4.87 -24.73 -15.95
C ASP A 246 6.05 -25.66 -15.61
N HIS A 247 6.43 -25.75 -14.34
CA HIS A 247 7.57 -26.53 -13.86
C HIS A 247 7.16 -27.64 -12.90
N LYS A 248 7.87 -28.76 -12.96
CA LYS A 248 7.71 -29.88 -12.00
C LYS A 248 8.48 -29.66 -10.70
N LYS A 249 9.53 -28.83 -10.75
CA LYS A 249 10.38 -28.49 -9.61
C LYS A 249 9.77 -27.30 -8.84
N PRO A 250 10.06 -27.18 -7.54
CA PRO A 250 9.76 -25.96 -6.78
C PRO A 250 10.37 -24.71 -7.43
N ILE A 251 9.67 -23.59 -7.36
CA ILE A 251 10.08 -22.35 -8.04
C ILE A 251 11.48 -21.88 -7.62
N GLN A 252 11.86 -22.05 -6.37
CA GLN A 252 13.19 -21.67 -5.87
C GLN A 252 14.31 -22.47 -6.56
N GLU A 253 14.08 -23.73 -6.88
CA GLU A 253 15.04 -24.57 -7.61
C GLU A 253 15.13 -24.12 -9.09
N VAL A 254 13.98 -23.82 -9.70
CA VAL A 254 13.92 -23.29 -11.07
C VAL A 254 14.73 -21.98 -11.17
N LEU A 255 14.51 -21.05 -10.22
CA LEU A 255 15.24 -19.80 -10.20
C LEU A 255 16.74 -19.98 -9.94
N ALA A 256 17.11 -20.92 -9.07
CA ALA A 256 18.52 -21.25 -8.82
C ALA A 256 19.21 -21.76 -10.10
N GLU A 257 18.54 -22.63 -10.85
CA GLU A 257 19.08 -23.13 -12.15
C GLU A 257 19.18 -22.02 -13.19
N MET A 258 18.18 -21.13 -13.26
CA MET A 258 18.17 -20.01 -14.21
C MET A 258 19.24 -18.95 -13.92
N THR A 259 19.72 -18.86 -12.68
CA THR A 259 20.55 -17.73 -12.20
C THR A 259 21.88 -18.14 -11.61
N ASP A 260 22.30 -19.36 -11.86
CA ASP A 260 23.54 -19.91 -11.33
C ASP A 260 23.65 -19.77 -9.80
N GLY A 261 22.72 -20.46 -9.12
CA GLY A 261 22.70 -20.56 -7.66
C GLY A 261 21.78 -19.58 -6.93
N GLY A 262 20.94 -18.84 -7.64
CA GLY A 262 19.94 -17.94 -7.05
C GLY A 262 20.09 -16.48 -7.48
N VAL A 263 19.16 -15.63 -7.04
CA VAL A 263 19.16 -14.20 -7.30
C VAL A 263 19.82 -13.41 -6.16
N ASP A 264 20.34 -12.22 -6.48
CA ASP A 264 20.90 -11.33 -5.45
C ASP A 264 19.80 -10.78 -4.52
N TYR A 265 18.62 -10.50 -5.09
CA TYR A 265 17.47 -9.97 -4.35
C TYR A 265 16.18 -10.70 -4.73
N ALA A 266 15.41 -11.13 -3.74
CA ALA A 266 14.05 -11.60 -3.91
C ALA A 266 13.08 -10.65 -3.20
N LEU A 267 12.02 -10.24 -3.91
CA LEU A 267 10.98 -9.33 -3.41
C LEU A 267 9.66 -10.10 -3.40
N GLU A 268 9.15 -10.39 -2.21
CA GLU A 268 7.90 -11.13 -2.05
C GLU A 268 6.73 -10.13 -1.93
N CYS A 269 5.78 -10.22 -2.86
CA CYS A 269 4.65 -9.30 -3.00
C CYS A 269 3.29 -10.02 -3.10
N VAL A 270 3.21 -11.28 -2.68
CA VAL A 270 1.98 -12.08 -2.68
C VAL A 270 1.30 -12.04 -1.31
N GLY A 271 2.08 -12.25 -0.23
CA GLY A 271 1.58 -12.36 1.13
C GLY A 271 1.24 -13.79 1.55
N ASP A 272 1.80 -14.80 0.90
CA ASP A 272 1.63 -16.21 1.25
C ASP A 272 2.90 -16.75 1.92
N PRO A 273 2.81 -17.39 3.12
CA PRO A 273 3.98 -17.91 3.83
C PRO A 273 4.82 -18.93 3.06
N ALA A 274 4.20 -19.77 2.23
CA ALA A 274 4.94 -20.72 1.39
C ALA A 274 5.71 -19.98 0.28
N ILE A 275 5.11 -18.96 -0.31
CA ILE A 275 5.78 -18.11 -1.30
C ILE A 275 6.89 -17.27 -0.65
N MET A 276 6.69 -16.78 0.57
CA MET A 276 7.73 -16.08 1.35
C MET A 276 8.96 -16.98 1.56
N THR A 277 8.73 -18.26 1.92
CA THR A 277 9.80 -19.25 2.06
C THR A 277 10.50 -19.50 0.72
N ALA A 278 9.75 -19.70 -0.35
CA ALA A 278 10.30 -19.91 -1.69
C ALA A 278 11.12 -18.71 -2.18
N ALA A 279 10.64 -17.48 -1.93
CA ALA A 279 11.35 -16.26 -2.25
C ALA A 279 12.70 -16.16 -1.52
N PHE A 280 12.71 -16.44 -0.21
CA PHE A 280 13.94 -16.47 0.58
C PHE A 280 14.91 -17.53 0.05
N GLU A 281 14.42 -18.72 -0.24
CA GLU A 281 15.23 -19.83 -0.73
C GLU A 281 15.76 -19.66 -2.16
N SER A 282 15.12 -18.80 -2.96
CA SER A 282 15.57 -18.47 -4.31
C SER A 282 16.77 -17.52 -4.37
N THR A 283 17.17 -16.96 -3.22
CA THR A 283 18.32 -16.03 -3.16
C THR A 283 19.64 -16.79 -3.09
N LYS A 284 20.72 -16.13 -3.53
CA LYS A 284 22.06 -16.68 -3.49
C LYS A 284 22.53 -17.00 -2.07
N ASP A 285 23.27 -18.09 -1.92
CA ASP A 285 24.02 -18.34 -0.71
C ASP A 285 25.00 -17.19 -0.43
N ALA A 286 25.40 -17.05 0.81
CA ALA A 286 26.39 -16.08 1.29
C ALA A 286 25.99 -14.60 1.28
N TRP A 287 25.16 -14.10 0.34
CA TRP A 287 24.80 -12.66 0.34
C TRP A 287 23.38 -12.34 -0.17
N GLY A 288 22.61 -13.33 -0.59
CA GLY A 288 21.27 -13.10 -1.11
C GLY A 288 20.33 -12.44 -0.08
N SER A 289 19.53 -11.49 -0.53
CA SER A 289 18.62 -10.72 0.32
C SER A 289 17.18 -10.90 -0.12
N CYS A 290 16.32 -11.28 0.83
CA CYS A 290 14.88 -11.38 0.61
C CYS A 290 14.15 -10.28 1.38
N VAL A 291 13.27 -9.56 0.70
CA VAL A 291 12.39 -8.54 1.26
C VAL A 291 10.95 -8.99 1.19
N ILE A 292 10.28 -9.10 2.32
CA ILE A 292 8.85 -9.40 2.41
C ILE A 292 8.07 -8.07 2.39
N ALA A 293 7.28 -7.88 1.34
CA ALA A 293 6.36 -6.75 1.17
C ALA A 293 4.89 -7.19 1.13
N GLY A 294 4.63 -8.47 0.81
CA GLY A 294 3.30 -9.06 0.87
C GLY A 294 2.80 -9.16 2.30
N TRP A 295 1.53 -8.77 2.51
CA TRP A 295 0.95 -8.75 3.84
C TRP A 295 0.16 -10.02 4.14
N THR A 296 0.39 -10.60 5.32
CA THR A 296 -0.42 -11.66 5.90
C THR A 296 -0.51 -11.47 7.41
N GLU A 297 -1.66 -11.75 7.99
CA GLU A 297 -1.89 -11.49 9.42
C GLU A 297 -1.61 -12.72 10.29
N THR A 298 -1.82 -13.92 9.77
CA THR A 298 -1.80 -15.16 10.55
C THR A 298 -0.77 -16.17 10.05
N GLY A 299 0.01 -15.83 9.03
CA GLY A 299 0.95 -16.72 8.42
C GLY A 299 2.23 -16.93 9.23
N MET A 300 2.75 -18.15 9.27
CA MET A 300 4.08 -18.45 9.78
C MET A 300 4.99 -18.91 8.63
N MET A 301 6.13 -18.23 8.49
CA MET A 301 7.18 -18.60 7.57
C MET A 301 8.20 -19.50 8.28
N ASN A 302 8.54 -20.63 7.67
CA ASN A 302 9.57 -21.54 8.19
C ASN A 302 10.88 -21.33 7.42
N VAL A 303 11.94 -21.04 8.15
CA VAL A 303 13.27 -20.79 7.57
C VAL A 303 14.27 -21.77 8.16
N VAL A 304 15.03 -22.44 7.29
CA VAL A 304 16.15 -23.28 7.70
C VAL A 304 17.27 -22.37 8.24
N VAL A 305 17.63 -22.54 9.50
CA VAL A 305 18.60 -21.66 10.19
C VAL A 305 19.96 -21.63 9.50
N GLU A 306 20.42 -22.78 8.96
CA GLU A 306 21.68 -22.86 8.22
C GLU A 306 21.76 -21.86 7.05
N LYS A 307 20.62 -21.65 6.33
CA LYS A 307 20.57 -20.70 5.21
C LYS A 307 20.83 -19.25 5.64
N ILE A 308 20.41 -18.90 6.86
CA ILE A 308 20.73 -17.60 7.47
C ILE A 308 22.19 -17.54 7.89
N LEU A 309 22.69 -18.60 8.55
CA LEU A 309 24.10 -18.70 8.97
C LEU A 309 25.06 -18.61 7.80
N MET A 310 24.68 -19.11 6.63
CA MET A 310 25.45 -19.02 5.40
C MET A 310 25.47 -17.62 4.75
N GLY A 311 24.74 -16.65 5.32
CA GLY A 311 24.83 -15.23 4.92
C GLY A 311 23.63 -14.64 4.19
N ARG A 312 22.55 -15.43 3.95
CA ARG A 312 21.29 -14.86 3.43
C ARG A 312 20.68 -13.92 4.44
N THR A 313 20.06 -12.84 3.96
CA THR A 313 19.30 -11.91 4.79
C THR A 313 17.83 -11.96 4.50
N LEU A 314 17.03 -11.85 5.55
CA LEU A 314 15.58 -11.72 5.49
C LEU A 314 15.18 -10.41 6.15
N SER A 315 14.42 -9.59 5.47
CA SER A 315 13.88 -8.33 5.99
C SER A 315 12.43 -8.14 5.57
N GLY A 316 11.70 -7.33 6.31
CA GLY A 316 10.36 -6.91 5.95
C GLY A 316 10.32 -5.42 5.63
N THR A 317 9.32 -5.02 4.87
CA THR A 317 9.05 -3.61 4.59
C THR A 317 7.58 -3.28 4.83
N TYR A 318 7.33 -2.12 5.39
CA TYR A 318 6.00 -1.55 5.53
C TYR A 318 5.99 -0.20 4.83
N PHE A 319 5.05 0.01 3.91
CA PHE A 319 5.03 1.21 3.08
C PHE A 319 6.36 1.49 2.35
N GLY A 320 7.09 0.43 1.94
CA GLY A 320 8.37 0.55 1.26
C GLY A 320 9.48 1.26 2.04
N GLY A 321 9.37 1.35 3.37
CA GLY A 321 10.35 2.04 4.20
C GLY A 321 10.35 3.58 4.09
N TRP A 322 9.40 4.17 3.35
CA TRP A 322 9.28 5.62 3.20
C TRP A 322 8.84 6.31 4.48
N LYS A 323 9.44 7.46 4.78
CA LYS A 323 8.90 8.44 5.74
C LYS A 323 7.67 9.09 5.09
N SER A 324 6.48 8.63 5.45
CA SER A 324 5.26 8.80 4.66
C SER A 324 4.96 10.26 4.27
N VAL A 325 4.83 11.15 5.25
CA VAL A 325 4.47 12.57 5.02
C VAL A 325 5.60 13.33 4.30
N GLU A 326 6.85 12.96 4.58
CA GLU A 326 8.03 13.64 4.03
C GLU A 326 8.38 13.16 2.62
N ASP A 327 8.23 11.84 2.35
CA ASP A 327 8.73 11.24 1.09
C ASP A 327 7.66 11.14 0.01
N VAL A 328 6.37 11.02 0.36
CA VAL A 328 5.30 10.94 -0.67
C VAL A 328 5.27 12.16 -1.59
N PRO A 329 5.45 13.41 -1.13
CA PRO A 329 5.56 14.55 -2.04
C PRO A 329 6.72 14.43 -3.03
N LYS A 330 7.85 13.85 -2.61
CA LYS A 330 9.03 13.60 -3.49
C LYS A 330 8.71 12.54 -4.55
N LEU A 331 7.95 11.49 -4.18
CA LEU A 331 7.48 10.49 -5.14
C LEU A 331 6.50 11.08 -6.16
N VAL A 332 5.66 12.03 -5.74
CA VAL A 332 4.81 12.80 -6.66
C VAL A 332 5.67 13.61 -7.63
N ASP A 333 6.71 14.28 -7.15
CA ASP A 333 7.65 15.02 -8.00
C ASP A 333 8.38 14.10 -8.98
N ASP A 334 8.79 12.90 -8.54
CA ASP A 334 9.43 11.91 -9.41
C ASP A 334 8.48 11.42 -10.50
N TYR A 335 7.20 11.22 -10.19
CA TYR A 335 6.19 10.93 -11.22
C TYR A 335 6.01 12.09 -12.19
N MET A 336 5.84 13.32 -11.70
CA MET A 336 5.68 14.50 -12.55
C MET A 336 6.90 14.75 -13.45
N ASN A 337 8.08 14.35 -13.00
CA ASN A 337 9.33 14.39 -13.76
C ASN A 337 9.58 13.12 -14.61
N LYS A 338 8.56 12.24 -14.76
CA LYS A 338 8.60 10.99 -15.57
C LYS A 338 9.66 9.98 -15.13
N LYS A 339 10.06 10.00 -13.86
CA LYS A 339 10.95 9.01 -13.26
C LYS A 339 10.20 7.79 -12.74
N LEU A 340 8.92 7.93 -12.43
CA LEU A 340 8.01 6.87 -12.00
C LEU A 340 6.86 6.73 -12.99
N LYS A 341 6.38 5.51 -13.18
CA LYS A 341 5.16 5.19 -13.93
C LYS A 341 4.02 5.06 -12.94
N LEU A 342 2.91 5.73 -13.17
CA LEU A 342 1.65 5.58 -12.44
C LEU A 342 0.47 5.28 -13.37
N ASP A 343 0.44 5.90 -14.55
CA ASP A 343 -0.65 5.72 -15.51
C ASP A 343 -0.82 4.24 -15.90
N GLU A 344 0.28 3.53 -16.03
CA GLU A 344 0.32 2.12 -16.43
C GLU A 344 -0.26 1.16 -15.37
N PHE A 345 -0.39 1.59 -14.11
CA PHE A 345 -1.05 0.79 -13.07
C PHE A 345 -2.57 0.78 -13.21
N ILE A 346 -3.15 1.82 -13.82
CA ILE A 346 -4.61 2.01 -13.85
C ILE A 346 -5.20 1.15 -14.96
N THR A 347 -6.04 0.20 -14.58
CA THR A 347 -6.75 -0.68 -15.50
C THR A 347 -8.21 -0.26 -15.71
N HIS A 348 -8.84 0.30 -14.69
CA HIS A 348 -10.25 0.68 -14.70
C HIS A 348 -10.44 2.00 -13.93
N ASN A 349 -11.37 2.82 -14.40
CA ASN A 349 -11.88 3.98 -13.68
C ASN A 349 -13.38 3.77 -13.47
N LEU A 350 -13.79 3.65 -12.23
CA LEU A 350 -15.17 3.34 -11.84
C LEU A 350 -15.69 4.40 -10.86
N PRO A 351 -16.96 4.79 -10.93
CA PRO A 351 -17.56 5.65 -9.93
C PRO A 351 -17.76 4.90 -8.59
N LEU A 352 -17.96 5.65 -7.50
CA LEU A 352 -18.05 5.10 -6.15
C LEU A 352 -19.15 4.04 -5.99
N ASP A 353 -20.27 4.20 -6.67
CA ASP A 353 -21.40 3.27 -6.64
C ASP A 353 -21.09 1.92 -7.31
N GLN A 354 -20.01 1.82 -8.07
CA GLN A 354 -19.51 0.57 -8.65
C GLN A 354 -18.36 -0.06 -7.85
N ILE A 355 -18.17 0.31 -6.59
CA ILE A 355 -17.09 -0.22 -5.75
C ILE A 355 -17.11 -1.76 -5.64
N ASN A 356 -18.28 -2.38 -5.62
CA ASN A 356 -18.38 -3.85 -5.58
C ASN A 356 -17.91 -4.51 -6.90
N VAL A 357 -18.05 -3.83 -8.04
CA VAL A 357 -17.46 -4.27 -9.32
C VAL A 357 -15.94 -4.24 -9.21
N ALA A 358 -15.37 -3.16 -8.65
CA ALA A 358 -13.94 -3.06 -8.41
C ALA A 358 -13.40 -4.19 -7.50
N PHE A 359 -14.12 -4.53 -6.43
CA PHE A 359 -13.79 -5.68 -5.57
C PHE A 359 -13.88 -7.02 -6.31
N GLY A 360 -14.83 -7.17 -7.23
CA GLY A 360 -14.93 -8.35 -8.11
C GLY A 360 -13.73 -8.49 -9.04
N LEU A 361 -13.30 -7.40 -9.67
CA LEU A 361 -12.10 -7.35 -10.52
C LEU A 361 -10.83 -7.66 -9.71
N LEU A 362 -10.75 -7.16 -8.49
CA LEU A 362 -9.65 -7.43 -7.56
C LEU A 362 -9.54 -8.93 -7.27
N LYS A 363 -10.67 -9.57 -6.95
CA LYS A 363 -10.75 -11.01 -6.63
C LYS A 363 -10.40 -11.89 -7.83
N SER A 364 -10.85 -11.54 -9.02
CA SER A 364 -10.61 -12.34 -10.25
C SER A 364 -9.16 -12.23 -10.77
N GLY A 365 -8.37 -11.29 -10.25
CA GLY A 365 -7.02 -11.03 -10.74
C GLY A 365 -6.97 -10.25 -12.06
N ASN A 366 -8.10 -9.76 -12.56
CA ASN A 366 -8.23 -8.99 -13.81
C ASN A 366 -7.97 -7.48 -13.59
N ARG A 367 -6.87 -7.18 -12.95
CA ARG A 367 -6.46 -5.82 -12.55
C ARG A 367 -5.04 -5.51 -13.00
#